data_d122cdbc37bd8f78f4d999f4758bfbb6
#
_entry.id   d122cdbc37bd8f78f4d999f4758bfbb6
#
_cell.length_a   1.000
_cell.length_b   1.000
_cell.length_c   1.000
_cell.angle_alpha   90.00
_cell.angle_beta   90.00
_cell.angle_gamma   90.00
#
_symmetry.space_group_name_H-M   'P 1'
#
loop_
_entity.id
_entity.type
_entity.pdbx_description
1 polymer ?
#
loop_
_entity_poly.entity_id
_entity_poly.type
_entity_poly.pdbx_seq_one_letter_code
_entity_poly.pdbx_strand_id
1 'polypeptide(L)'
;MSNNIDNIVTLADICEVLQGKNVDKKKTNERGEGLPIVVGASDLVQGRFTPKRWCCEHINAPTYSEKGDVLVSVIGTIGKMGVNTDGTAILSKHVCALRPKQGVSRQYLMAVVSRLLLDAIPDTADEVVLGFQNKVDVDVLKKIRFTLPALFIQEWLVSRLTSIATMILAYKGKKDDFLSCEGIISIIEQERKEQRAHMRELSEKLGKIADMLDNLPPDSDTLKMIDDARSAYSRLLKIQ
;
A
#
# COMPACT_ATOMS: atom_id res chain seq x y z
N MET A 1 1.67 25.21 -17.83
CA MET A 1 1.24 23.83 -17.52
C MET A 1 1.17 23.70 -16.01
N SER A 2 -0.02 23.53 -15.47
CA SER A 2 -0.29 23.54 -14.03
C SER A 2 0.39 22.34 -13.35
N ASN A 3 1.33 22.63 -12.46
CA ASN A 3 1.94 21.63 -11.57
C ASN A 3 0.90 21.15 -10.55
N ASN A 4 0.10 20.15 -10.90
CA ASN A 4 -0.68 19.40 -9.92
C ASN A 4 0.27 18.47 -9.14
N ILE A 5 0.83 19.02 -8.04
CA ILE A 5 1.67 18.27 -7.09
C ILE A 5 0.84 17.27 -6.27
N ASP A 6 -0.47 17.48 -6.19
CA ASP A 6 -1.40 16.60 -5.47
C ASP A 6 -2.28 15.83 -6.44
N ASN A 7 -1.75 14.71 -6.93
CA ASN A 7 -2.56 13.75 -7.67
C ASN A 7 -3.47 12.99 -6.69
N ILE A 8 -4.52 13.68 -6.23
CA ILE A 8 -5.54 13.08 -5.35
C ILE A 8 -6.42 12.18 -6.21
N VAL A 9 -6.42 10.90 -5.86
CA VAL A 9 -7.17 9.85 -6.55
C VAL A 9 -8.13 9.17 -5.58
N THR A 10 -9.15 8.53 -6.12
CA THR A 10 -9.95 7.57 -5.36
C THR A 10 -9.40 6.16 -5.51
N LEU A 11 -9.74 5.27 -4.60
CA LEU A 11 -9.33 3.87 -4.71
C LEU A 11 -9.84 3.23 -6.02
N ALA A 12 -11.05 3.60 -6.49
CA ALA A 12 -11.60 3.11 -7.74
C ALA A 12 -10.85 3.61 -8.99
N ASP A 13 -10.16 4.75 -8.91
CA ASP A 13 -9.37 5.25 -10.04
C ASP A 13 -8.14 4.38 -10.28
N ILE A 14 -7.55 3.82 -9.23
CA ILE A 14 -6.27 3.12 -9.27
C ILE A 14 -6.36 1.60 -9.10
N CYS A 15 -7.52 1.10 -8.70
CA CYS A 15 -7.78 -0.33 -8.51
C CYS A 15 -9.14 -0.73 -9.10
N GLU A 16 -9.23 -1.95 -9.59
CA GLU A 16 -10.50 -2.64 -9.69
C GLU A 16 -10.86 -3.19 -8.30
N VAL A 17 -12.04 -2.85 -7.79
CA VAL A 17 -12.51 -3.30 -6.47
C VAL A 17 -13.53 -4.41 -6.64
N LEU A 18 -13.15 -5.62 -6.28
CA LEU A 18 -13.94 -6.85 -6.45
C LEU A 18 -14.50 -7.28 -5.09
N GLN A 19 -15.82 -7.28 -4.96
CA GLN A 19 -16.48 -7.75 -3.75
C GLN A 19 -16.78 -9.24 -3.84
N GLY A 20 -16.42 -9.99 -2.81
CA GLY A 20 -16.77 -11.39 -2.66
C GLY A 20 -18.26 -11.60 -2.41
N LYS A 21 -18.72 -12.83 -2.59
CA LYS A 21 -20.10 -13.25 -2.41
C LYS A 21 -20.25 -14.26 -1.27
N ASN A 22 -21.49 -14.57 -0.91
CA ASN A 22 -21.74 -15.58 0.11
C ASN A 22 -21.30 -16.96 -0.43
N VAL A 23 -20.45 -17.63 0.35
CA VAL A 23 -20.01 -19.00 0.08
C VAL A 23 -20.63 -19.92 1.13
N ASP A 24 -21.36 -20.94 0.67
CA ASP A 24 -21.94 -21.93 1.57
C ASP A 24 -20.85 -22.79 2.23
N LYS A 25 -20.79 -22.78 3.54
CA LYS A 25 -19.81 -23.58 4.29
C LYS A 25 -19.88 -25.08 4.02
N LYS A 26 -21.07 -25.59 3.68
CA LYS A 26 -21.26 -27.01 3.34
C LYS A 26 -20.53 -27.44 2.08
N LYS A 27 -20.23 -26.50 1.18
CA LYS A 27 -19.49 -26.72 -0.07
C LYS A 27 -17.98 -26.56 0.09
N THR A 28 -17.51 -26.34 1.30
CA THR A 28 -16.09 -26.08 1.58
C THR A 28 -15.44 -27.25 2.32
N ASN A 29 -14.15 -27.44 2.11
CA ASN A 29 -13.34 -28.44 2.80
C ASN A 29 -12.07 -27.81 3.39
N GLU A 30 -11.38 -28.53 4.26
CA GLU A 30 -10.10 -28.15 4.88
C GLU A 30 -8.95 -29.03 4.37
N ARG A 31 -9.20 -29.89 3.35
CA ARG A 31 -8.27 -30.88 2.84
C ARG A 31 -7.36 -30.36 1.75
N GLY A 32 -7.56 -29.12 1.29
CA GLY A 32 -6.79 -28.55 0.18
C GLY A 32 -7.31 -28.91 -1.20
N GLU A 33 -8.53 -29.49 -1.28
CA GLU A 33 -9.12 -29.93 -2.54
C GLU A 33 -9.90 -28.80 -3.21
N GLY A 34 -9.57 -28.48 -4.46
CA GLY A 34 -10.22 -27.44 -5.24
C GLY A 34 -9.59 -26.07 -5.14
N LEU A 35 -10.37 -25.01 -5.41
CA LEU A 35 -9.88 -23.63 -5.33
C LEU A 35 -9.85 -23.14 -3.87
N PRO A 36 -8.80 -22.45 -3.46
CA PRO A 36 -8.73 -21.83 -2.14
C PRO A 36 -9.79 -20.73 -2.01
N ILE A 37 -10.31 -20.54 -0.80
CA ILE A 37 -11.32 -19.55 -0.47
C ILE A 37 -10.75 -18.55 0.52
N VAL A 38 -10.89 -17.26 0.23
CA VAL A 38 -10.63 -16.19 1.20
C VAL A 38 -11.88 -16.01 2.05
N VAL A 39 -11.92 -16.64 3.21
CA VAL A 39 -13.10 -16.64 4.08
C VAL A 39 -13.23 -15.32 4.84
N GLY A 40 -12.11 -14.74 5.29
CA GLY A 40 -12.13 -13.51 6.07
C GLY A 40 -10.75 -13.09 6.58
N ALA A 41 -10.76 -12.25 7.60
CA ALA A 41 -9.54 -11.69 8.21
C ALA A 41 -8.56 -12.75 8.75
N SER A 42 -9.07 -13.93 9.16
CA SER A 42 -8.27 -15.03 9.69
C SER A 42 -7.30 -15.65 8.66
N ASP A 43 -7.60 -15.46 7.37
CA ASP A 43 -6.80 -15.98 6.27
C ASP A 43 -5.76 -14.98 5.78
N LEU A 44 -5.80 -13.74 6.32
CA LEU A 44 -4.86 -12.66 5.99
C LEU A 44 -3.82 -12.54 7.11
N VAL A 45 -2.75 -13.33 6.96
CA VAL A 45 -1.73 -13.49 8.00
C VAL A 45 -0.42 -12.84 7.54
N GLN A 46 0.14 -11.96 8.34
CA GLN A 46 1.41 -11.28 8.06
C GLN A 46 1.48 -10.65 6.66
N GLY A 47 0.39 -10.04 6.21
CA GLY A 47 0.34 -9.39 4.89
C GLY A 47 0.23 -10.34 3.69
N ARG A 48 -0.07 -11.62 3.93
CA ARG A 48 -0.24 -12.65 2.89
C ARG A 48 -1.59 -13.36 3.04
N PHE A 49 -2.10 -13.84 1.94
CA PHE A 49 -3.21 -14.80 1.95
C PHE A 49 -2.67 -16.19 2.30
N THR A 50 -3.24 -16.79 3.33
CA THR A 50 -2.94 -18.15 3.78
C THR A 50 -4.26 -18.91 3.85
N PRO A 51 -4.61 -19.71 2.83
CA PRO A 51 -5.89 -20.38 2.75
C PRO A 51 -6.04 -21.43 3.87
N LYS A 52 -7.24 -21.52 4.42
CA LYS A 52 -7.64 -22.53 5.40
C LYS A 52 -8.82 -23.36 4.91
N ARG A 53 -9.48 -22.92 3.84
CA ARG A 53 -10.63 -23.60 3.23
C ARG A 53 -10.52 -23.59 1.71
N TRP A 54 -11.05 -24.65 1.13
CA TRP A 54 -11.08 -24.88 -0.32
C TRP A 54 -12.46 -25.28 -0.75
N CYS A 55 -12.78 -25.14 -2.04
CA CYS A 55 -14.02 -25.54 -2.65
C CYS A 55 -13.76 -26.24 -3.98
N CYS A 56 -14.27 -27.47 -4.11
CA CYS A 56 -14.28 -28.22 -5.36
C CYS A 56 -15.67 -28.25 -6.03
N GLU A 57 -16.70 -27.79 -5.33
CA GLU A 57 -18.05 -27.77 -5.85
C GLU A 57 -18.34 -26.49 -6.65
N HIS A 58 -19.35 -26.56 -7.50
CA HIS A 58 -19.81 -25.40 -8.26
C HIS A 58 -20.43 -24.34 -7.33
N ILE A 59 -19.88 -23.13 -7.35
CA ILE A 59 -20.46 -21.94 -6.72
C ILE A 59 -21.12 -21.10 -7.80
N ASN A 60 -22.34 -20.66 -7.57
CA ASN A 60 -23.05 -19.83 -8.54
C ASN A 60 -22.46 -18.41 -8.60
N ALA A 61 -21.94 -18.05 -9.78
CA ALA A 61 -21.36 -16.73 -10.08
C ALA A 61 -20.36 -16.23 -9.02
N PRO A 62 -19.27 -16.97 -8.70
CA PRO A 62 -18.30 -16.57 -7.72
C PRO A 62 -17.51 -15.33 -8.17
N THR A 63 -16.99 -14.60 -7.21
CA THR A 63 -15.99 -13.56 -7.47
C THR A 63 -14.61 -14.12 -7.16
N TYR A 64 -13.67 -13.90 -8.04
CA TYR A 64 -12.32 -14.43 -7.91
C TYR A 64 -11.30 -13.33 -7.63
N SER A 65 -10.35 -13.66 -6.77
CA SER A 65 -9.07 -12.99 -6.68
C SER A 65 -8.04 -13.69 -7.54
N GLU A 66 -7.10 -12.94 -8.07
CA GLU A 66 -5.98 -13.45 -8.84
C GLU A 66 -4.64 -13.17 -8.14
N LYS A 67 -3.58 -13.80 -8.62
CA LYS A 67 -2.23 -13.56 -8.13
C LYS A 67 -1.87 -12.08 -8.25
N GLY A 68 -1.47 -11.49 -7.12
CA GLY A 68 -1.09 -10.10 -7.03
C GLY A 68 -2.20 -9.16 -6.57
N ASP A 69 -3.44 -9.63 -6.43
CA ASP A 69 -4.50 -8.84 -5.82
C ASP A 69 -4.19 -8.59 -4.34
N VAL A 70 -4.53 -7.40 -3.87
CA VAL A 70 -4.50 -7.04 -2.45
C VAL A 70 -5.86 -7.33 -1.86
N LEU A 71 -5.91 -8.23 -0.89
CA LEU A 71 -7.11 -8.63 -0.19
C LEU A 71 -7.31 -7.78 1.06
N VAL A 72 -8.55 -7.36 1.30
CA VAL A 72 -8.91 -6.56 2.48
C VAL A 72 -10.18 -7.08 3.11
N SER A 73 -10.15 -7.31 4.42
CA SER A 73 -11.34 -7.71 5.18
C SER A 73 -12.26 -6.50 5.41
N VAL A 74 -13.55 -6.65 5.06
CA VAL A 74 -14.57 -5.60 5.11
C VAL A 74 -15.74 -5.92 6.04
N ILE A 75 -15.79 -7.12 6.61
CA ILE A 75 -16.81 -7.54 7.62
C ILE A 75 -16.11 -8.26 8.76
N GLY A 76 -16.49 -7.95 9.99
CA GLY A 76 -15.90 -8.49 11.21
C GLY A 76 -14.64 -7.74 11.60
N THR A 77 -13.48 -8.38 11.60
CA THR A 77 -12.21 -7.67 11.80
C THR A 77 -11.84 -6.91 10.53
N ILE A 78 -12.21 -5.64 10.48
CA ILE A 78 -12.01 -4.78 9.31
C ILE A 78 -10.54 -4.37 9.18
N GLY A 79 -10.09 -4.14 7.93
CA GLY A 79 -8.79 -3.54 7.63
C GLY A 79 -7.60 -4.52 7.69
N LYS A 80 -7.82 -5.81 8.01
CA LYS A 80 -6.78 -6.81 7.78
C LYS A 80 -6.53 -6.98 6.29
N MET A 81 -5.26 -6.98 5.90
CA MET A 81 -4.86 -7.03 4.50
C MET A 81 -3.82 -8.11 4.25
N GLY A 82 -3.79 -8.61 3.03
CA GLY A 82 -2.80 -9.56 2.56
C GLY A 82 -2.77 -9.62 1.03
N VAL A 83 -1.63 -10.02 0.47
CA VAL A 83 -1.49 -10.22 -0.97
C VAL A 83 -1.81 -11.67 -1.30
N ASN A 84 -2.59 -11.88 -2.36
CA ASN A 84 -2.75 -13.20 -2.96
C ASN A 84 -1.50 -13.54 -3.77
N THR A 85 -0.70 -14.47 -3.29
CA THR A 85 0.57 -14.87 -3.92
C THR A 85 0.44 -16.12 -4.78
N ASP A 86 -0.64 -16.90 -4.61
CA ASP A 86 -0.67 -18.29 -5.07
C ASP A 86 -1.46 -18.51 -6.38
N GLY A 87 -2.36 -17.59 -6.72
CA GLY A 87 -3.15 -17.71 -7.95
C GLY A 87 -4.63 -17.41 -7.74
N THR A 88 -5.51 -18.12 -8.45
CA THR A 88 -6.96 -17.88 -8.36
C THR A 88 -7.52 -18.37 -7.03
N ALA A 89 -8.25 -17.49 -6.34
CA ALA A 89 -8.94 -17.79 -5.09
C ALA A 89 -10.39 -17.24 -5.12
N ILE A 90 -11.31 -17.94 -4.51
CA ILE A 90 -12.72 -17.53 -4.39
C ILE A 90 -12.84 -16.53 -3.24
N LEU A 91 -13.51 -15.40 -3.45
CA LEU A 91 -13.75 -14.39 -2.44
C LEU A 91 -15.07 -14.62 -1.72
N SER A 92 -15.05 -14.71 -0.39
CA SER A 92 -16.25 -14.63 0.43
C SER A 92 -16.73 -13.19 0.56
N LYS A 93 -17.99 -12.99 0.98
CA LYS A 93 -18.59 -11.67 1.23
C LYS A 93 -17.83 -10.81 2.27
N HIS A 94 -16.96 -11.43 3.08
CA HIS A 94 -16.21 -10.76 4.14
C HIS A 94 -14.94 -10.06 3.64
N VAL A 95 -14.58 -10.28 2.37
CA VAL A 95 -13.32 -9.79 1.80
C VAL A 95 -13.58 -9.14 0.44
N CYS A 96 -12.86 -8.03 0.19
CA CYS A 96 -12.71 -7.45 -1.14
C CYS A 96 -11.31 -7.71 -1.67
N ALA A 97 -11.18 -7.90 -2.98
CA ALA A 97 -9.90 -7.83 -3.66
C ALA A 97 -9.74 -6.46 -4.33
N LEU A 98 -8.58 -5.88 -4.15
CA LEU A 98 -8.12 -4.67 -4.82
C LEU A 98 -7.10 -5.11 -5.85
N ARG A 99 -7.44 -5.01 -7.13
CA ARG A 99 -6.56 -5.31 -8.26
C ARG A 99 -5.90 -4.03 -8.72
N PRO A 100 -4.62 -3.78 -8.37
CA PRO A 100 -3.96 -2.54 -8.72
C PRO A 100 -3.80 -2.40 -10.22
N LYS A 101 -4.04 -1.19 -10.73
CA LYS A 101 -3.70 -0.80 -12.10
C LYS A 101 -2.19 -0.59 -12.24
N GLN A 102 -1.73 -0.45 -13.48
CA GLN A 102 -0.32 -0.14 -13.77
C GLN A 102 0.13 1.13 -13.04
N GLY A 103 1.34 1.13 -12.48
CA GLY A 103 1.89 2.26 -11.75
C GLY A 103 1.50 2.34 -10.27
N VAL A 104 0.80 1.33 -9.74
CA VAL A 104 0.40 1.26 -8.33
C VAL A 104 1.13 0.13 -7.60
N SER A 105 1.92 0.48 -6.61
CA SER A 105 2.60 -0.50 -5.73
C SER A 105 1.60 -1.16 -4.79
N ARG A 106 1.60 -2.49 -4.73
CA ARG A 106 0.75 -3.28 -3.84
C ARG A 106 1.02 -2.99 -2.37
N GLN A 107 2.29 -2.88 -2.01
CA GLN A 107 2.73 -2.61 -0.65
C GLN A 107 2.33 -1.19 -0.21
N TYR A 108 2.48 -0.21 -1.10
CA TYR A 108 2.00 1.15 -0.85
C TYR A 108 0.49 1.18 -0.66
N LEU A 109 -0.25 0.51 -1.55
CA LEU A 109 -1.70 0.38 -1.46
C LEU A 109 -2.13 -0.23 -0.12
N MET A 110 -1.48 -1.31 0.32
CA MET A 110 -1.75 -1.92 1.63
C MET A 110 -1.53 -0.94 2.78
N ALA A 111 -0.40 -0.23 2.79
CA ALA A 111 -0.07 0.71 3.86
C ALA A 111 -1.07 1.86 3.96
N VAL A 112 -1.45 2.45 2.80
CA VAL A 112 -2.37 3.59 2.74
C VAL A 112 -3.81 3.16 3.07
N VAL A 113 -4.30 2.11 2.42
CA VAL A 113 -5.71 1.66 2.60
C VAL A 113 -5.95 1.15 4.01
N SER A 114 -5.00 0.42 4.63
CA SER A 114 -5.16 -0.05 6.01
C SER A 114 -5.33 1.12 6.99
N ARG A 115 -4.60 2.21 6.79
CA ARG A 115 -4.71 3.41 7.63
C ARG A 115 -6.03 4.13 7.42
N LEU A 116 -6.38 4.40 6.15
CA LEU A 116 -7.58 5.16 5.80
C LEU A 116 -8.87 4.41 6.15
N LEU A 117 -8.86 3.09 6.12
CA LEU A 117 -9.98 2.29 6.58
C LEU A 117 -10.22 2.42 8.09
N LEU A 118 -9.16 2.50 8.88
CA LEU A 118 -9.30 2.73 10.33
C LEU A 118 -9.93 4.09 10.62
N ASP A 119 -9.56 5.13 9.83
CA ASP A 119 -10.14 6.47 9.97
C ASP A 119 -11.58 6.57 9.42
N ALA A 120 -11.98 5.68 8.52
CA ALA A 120 -13.32 5.64 7.92
C ALA A 120 -14.34 4.81 8.74
N ILE A 121 -13.89 4.06 9.74
CA ILE A 121 -14.78 3.35 10.66
C ILE A 121 -15.28 4.37 11.68
N PRO A 122 -16.61 4.63 11.77
CA PRO A 122 -17.14 5.51 12.80
C PRO A 122 -16.76 4.96 14.18
N ASP A 123 -16.33 5.85 15.09
CA ASP A 123 -16.07 5.55 16.50
C ASP A 123 -17.40 5.31 17.26
N THR A 124 -18.28 4.50 16.72
CA THR A 124 -19.56 4.15 17.35
C THR A 124 -19.31 3.00 18.32
N ALA A 125 -18.69 3.34 19.46
CA ALA A 125 -18.62 2.44 20.62
C ALA A 125 -20.01 1.91 21.03
N ASP A 126 -21.07 2.63 20.71
CA ASP A 126 -22.46 2.29 21.03
C ASP A 126 -23.04 1.19 20.13
N GLU A 127 -22.60 1.05 18.87
CA GLU A 127 -23.09 -0.02 17.98
C GLU A 127 -22.50 -1.39 18.28
N VAL A 128 -21.32 -1.47 18.88
CA VAL A 128 -20.69 -2.74 19.29
C VAL A 128 -21.52 -3.43 20.40
N VAL A 129 -22.20 -2.66 21.21
CA VAL A 129 -23.08 -3.18 22.29
C VAL A 129 -24.33 -3.85 21.73
N LEU A 130 -24.78 -3.52 20.53
CA LEU A 130 -26.00 -4.05 19.90
C LEU A 130 -25.77 -5.28 19.02
N GLY A 131 -24.56 -5.84 18.95
CA GLY A 131 -24.27 -7.07 18.18
C GLY A 131 -24.25 -6.89 16.67
N PHE A 132 -24.22 -5.68 16.15
CA PHE A 132 -24.02 -5.42 14.73
C PHE A 132 -22.58 -5.76 14.35
N GLN A 133 -22.40 -6.60 13.33
CA GLN A 133 -21.09 -6.87 12.77
C GLN A 133 -20.55 -5.58 12.11
N ASN A 134 -19.41 -5.11 12.54
CA ASN A 134 -18.69 -4.04 11.86
C ASN A 134 -18.56 -4.39 10.37
N LYS A 135 -19.06 -3.53 9.50
CA LYS A 135 -19.03 -3.70 8.05
C LYS A 135 -18.64 -2.40 7.38
N VAL A 136 -17.71 -2.46 6.44
CA VAL A 136 -17.42 -1.37 5.50
C VAL A 136 -18.12 -1.66 4.20
N ASP A 137 -18.91 -0.70 3.73
CA ASP A 137 -19.53 -0.80 2.41
C ASP A 137 -18.47 -0.63 1.32
N VAL A 138 -18.57 -1.43 0.26
CA VAL A 138 -17.65 -1.37 -0.86
C VAL A 138 -17.67 -0.02 -1.58
N ASP A 139 -18.80 0.66 -1.58
CA ASP A 139 -18.89 1.99 -2.19
C ASP A 139 -18.17 3.06 -1.33
N VAL A 140 -18.12 2.89 -0.01
CA VAL A 140 -17.25 3.71 0.85
C VAL A 140 -15.79 3.42 0.56
N LEU A 141 -15.42 2.13 0.46
CA LEU A 141 -14.06 1.71 0.12
C LEU A 141 -13.60 2.32 -1.22
N LYS A 142 -14.43 2.27 -2.25
CA LYS A 142 -14.13 2.85 -3.58
C LYS A 142 -13.87 4.35 -3.55
N LYS A 143 -14.53 5.08 -2.65
CA LYS A 143 -14.46 6.55 -2.53
C LYS A 143 -13.32 7.04 -1.65
N ILE A 144 -12.56 6.17 -1.03
CA ILE A 144 -11.38 6.56 -0.24
C ILE A 144 -10.44 7.37 -1.11
N ARG A 145 -10.09 8.57 -0.64
CA ARG A 145 -9.24 9.54 -1.35
C ARG A 145 -7.87 9.61 -0.71
N PHE A 146 -6.84 9.64 -1.52
CA PHE A 146 -5.47 9.83 -1.08
C PHE A 146 -4.58 10.33 -2.22
N THR A 147 -3.40 10.80 -1.87
CA THR A 147 -2.39 11.22 -2.85
C THR A 147 -1.68 9.99 -3.40
N LEU A 148 -1.61 9.86 -4.74
CA LEU A 148 -0.85 8.81 -5.42
C LEU A 148 0.44 9.41 -5.97
N PRO A 149 1.59 9.18 -5.30
CA PRO A 149 2.88 9.61 -5.84
C PRO A 149 3.33 8.72 -7.01
N ALA A 150 4.35 9.14 -7.74
CA ALA A 150 4.98 8.32 -8.76
C ALA A 150 5.48 6.98 -8.18
N LEU A 151 5.50 5.92 -8.98
CA LEU A 151 5.77 4.55 -8.52
C LEU A 151 7.07 4.43 -7.71
N PHE A 152 8.15 5.08 -8.14
CA PHE A 152 9.43 5.05 -7.42
C PHE A 152 9.34 5.68 -6.02
N ILE A 153 8.48 6.70 -5.84
CA ILE A 153 8.22 7.31 -4.52
C ILE A 153 7.40 6.36 -3.65
N GLN A 154 6.40 5.67 -4.22
CA GLN A 154 5.62 4.67 -3.50
C GLN A 154 6.54 3.55 -2.95
N GLU A 155 7.44 3.04 -3.77
CA GLU A 155 8.39 1.98 -3.40
C GLU A 155 9.39 2.47 -2.36
N TRP A 156 9.88 3.70 -2.48
CA TRP A 156 10.76 4.31 -1.51
C TRP A 156 10.08 4.47 -0.15
N LEU A 157 8.83 4.98 -0.10
CA LEU A 157 8.05 5.11 1.14
C LEU A 157 7.85 3.75 1.82
N VAL A 158 7.51 2.72 1.06
CA VAL A 158 7.34 1.35 1.58
C VAL A 158 8.65 0.82 2.16
N SER A 159 9.76 1.01 1.47
CA SER A 159 11.08 0.59 1.95
C SER A 159 11.42 1.24 3.30
N ARG A 160 11.14 2.53 3.45
CA ARG A 160 11.37 3.26 4.71
C ARG A 160 10.47 2.78 5.84
N LEU A 161 9.18 2.59 5.58
CA LEU A 161 8.26 2.03 6.57
C LEU A 161 8.68 0.63 7.02
N THR A 162 9.14 -0.20 6.10
CA THR A 162 9.64 -1.55 6.41
C THR A 162 10.89 -1.50 7.27
N SER A 163 11.83 -0.60 6.97
CA SER A 163 13.04 -0.41 7.77
C SER A 163 12.71 0.01 9.20
N ILE A 164 11.83 0.98 9.37
CA ILE A 164 11.37 1.44 10.70
C ILE A 164 10.67 0.31 11.45
N ALA A 165 9.78 -0.42 10.81
CA ALA A 165 9.09 -1.56 11.43
C ALA A 165 10.08 -2.65 11.87
N THR A 166 11.10 -2.94 11.06
CA THR A 166 12.16 -3.91 11.38
C THR A 166 12.98 -3.45 12.59
N MET A 167 13.34 -2.17 12.65
CA MET A 167 14.02 -1.59 13.81
C MET A 167 13.17 -1.74 15.07
N ILE A 168 11.89 -1.35 15.03
CA ILE A 168 10.97 -1.47 16.17
C ILE A 168 10.88 -2.93 16.64
N LEU A 169 10.81 -3.89 15.74
CA LEU A 169 10.76 -5.32 16.08
C LEU A 169 12.06 -5.82 16.68
N ALA A 170 13.22 -5.40 16.16
CA ALA A 170 14.54 -5.77 16.69
C ALA A 170 14.74 -5.24 18.12
N TYR A 171 14.17 -4.09 18.45
CA TYR A 171 14.28 -3.47 19.77
C TYR A 171 13.23 -3.95 20.79
N LYS A 172 12.16 -4.63 20.37
CA LYS A 172 11.17 -5.23 21.29
C LYS A 172 11.76 -6.21 22.32
N GLY A 173 13.00 -6.67 22.12
CA GLY A 173 13.74 -7.49 23.09
C GLY A 173 14.39 -6.70 24.25
N LYS A 174 14.49 -5.36 24.15
CA LYS A 174 15.04 -4.47 25.20
C LYS A 174 13.94 -3.50 25.63
N LYS A 175 13.10 -3.97 26.56
CA LYS A 175 11.75 -3.45 26.80
C LYS A 175 11.65 -2.04 27.36
N ASP A 176 12.67 -1.49 28.00
CA ASP A 176 12.52 -0.32 28.87
C ASP A 176 13.06 1.02 28.29
N ASP A 177 14.00 1.01 27.33
CA ASP A 177 14.61 2.24 26.84
C ASP A 177 14.05 2.80 25.52
N PHE A 178 13.35 1.97 24.74
CA PHE A 178 13.01 2.32 23.36
C PHE A 178 11.61 2.89 23.16
N LEU A 179 10.72 2.68 24.11
CA LEU A 179 9.33 3.21 24.05
C LEU A 179 9.22 4.63 24.62
N SER A 180 10.32 5.28 25.03
CA SER A 180 10.29 6.71 25.31
C SER A 180 10.09 7.47 23.98
N CYS A 181 9.24 8.48 23.98
CA CYS A 181 9.07 9.39 22.84
C CYS A 181 10.42 9.95 22.33
N GLU A 182 11.39 10.11 23.21
CA GLU A 182 12.75 10.57 22.91
C GLU A 182 13.55 9.58 22.04
N GLY A 183 13.44 8.28 22.27
CA GLY A 183 14.09 7.25 21.44
C GLY A 183 13.54 7.23 20.01
N ILE A 184 12.23 7.36 19.84
CA ILE A 184 11.58 7.42 18.52
C ILE A 184 11.97 8.72 17.80
N ILE A 185 11.98 9.85 18.51
CA ILE A 185 12.39 11.16 17.97
C ILE A 185 13.84 11.10 17.50
N SER A 186 14.75 10.54 18.31
CA SER A 186 16.17 10.41 17.97
C SER A 186 16.39 9.61 16.68
N ILE A 187 15.63 8.52 16.46
CA ILE A 187 15.72 7.73 15.23
C ILE A 187 15.20 8.51 14.03
N ILE A 188 14.07 9.20 14.18
CA ILE A 188 13.52 10.03 13.11
C ILE A 188 14.49 11.16 12.75
N GLU A 189 15.14 11.76 13.73
CA GLU A 189 16.15 12.80 13.52
C GLU A 189 17.42 12.27 12.84
N GLN A 190 17.88 11.09 13.22
CA GLN A 190 19.01 10.42 12.58
C GLN A 190 18.69 10.08 11.11
N GLU A 191 17.53 9.49 10.84
CA GLU A 191 17.05 9.20 9.49
C GLU A 191 16.95 10.47 8.64
N ARG A 192 16.40 11.56 9.19
CA ARG A 192 16.34 12.86 8.51
C ARG A 192 17.73 13.42 8.18
N LYS A 193 18.68 13.25 9.08
CA LYS A 193 20.07 13.70 8.87
C LYS A 193 20.74 12.93 7.73
N GLU A 194 20.55 11.61 7.69
CA GLU A 194 21.07 10.75 6.62
C GLU A 194 20.41 11.05 5.27
N GLN A 195 19.11 11.30 5.26
CA GLN A 195 18.40 11.73 4.06
C GLN A 195 18.92 13.06 3.51
N ARG A 196 19.12 14.05 4.39
CA ARG A 196 19.68 15.34 3.96
C ARG A 196 21.09 15.19 3.40
N ALA A 197 21.92 14.32 3.99
CA ALA A 197 23.26 14.03 3.48
C ALA A 197 23.20 13.37 2.07
N HIS A 198 22.32 12.39 1.91
CA HIS A 198 22.12 11.73 0.60
C HIS A 198 21.56 12.68 -0.46
N MET A 199 20.61 13.54 -0.10
CA MET A 199 20.07 14.56 -1.00
C MET A 199 21.12 15.58 -1.41
N ARG A 200 22.03 15.98 -0.52
CA ARG A 200 23.17 16.84 -0.85
C ARG A 200 24.11 16.15 -1.85
N GLU A 201 24.46 14.90 -1.59
CA GLU A 201 25.31 14.11 -2.52
C GLU A 201 24.69 13.99 -3.91
N LEU A 202 23.37 13.70 -3.98
CA LEU A 202 22.64 13.67 -5.25
C LEU A 202 22.63 15.03 -5.94
N SER A 203 22.45 16.10 -5.16
CA SER A 203 22.47 17.47 -5.67
C SER A 203 23.83 17.84 -6.25
N GLU A 204 24.93 17.46 -5.58
CA GLU A 204 26.28 17.67 -6.10
C GLU A 204 26.56 16.87 -7.38
N LYS A 205 26.10 15.60 -7.44
CA LYS A 205 26.23 14.78 -8.65
C LYS A 205 25.44 15.35 -9.82
N LEU A 206 24.22 15.81 -9.57
CA LEU A 206 23.40 16.47 -10.61
C LEU A 206 24.00 17.80 -11.05
N GLY A 207 24.60 18.57 -10.13
CA GLY A 207 25.35 19.79 -10.46
C GLY A 207 26.50 19.49 -11.43
N LYS A 208 27.29 18.47 -11.13
CA LYS A 208 28.39 18.05 -12.02
C LYS A 208 27.91 17.60 -13.41
N ILE A 209 26.77 16.90 -13.45
CA ILE A 209 26.16 16.50 -14.73
C ILE A 209 25.69 17.73 -15.51
N ALA A 210 25.09 18.71 -14.84
CA ALA A 210 24.65 19.96 -15.46
C ALA A 210 25.86 20.73 -16.05
N ASP A 211 26.97 20.85 -15.28
CA ASP A 211 28.18 21.47 -15.72
C ASP A 211 28.81 20.73 -16.93
N MET A 212 28.73 19.41 -16.96
CA MET A 212 29.20 18.62 -18.12
C MET A 212 28.31 18.85 -19.35
N LEU A 213 26.99 18.96 -19.17
CA LEU A 213 26.05 19.21 -20.25
C LEU A 213 26.19 20.62 -20.82
N ASP A 214 26.54 21.62 -20.00
CA ASP A 214 26.80 23.00 -20.47
C ASP A 214 28.05 23.10 -21.35
N ASN A 215 28.94 22.12 -21.28
CA ASN A 215 30.15 22.03 -22.09
C ASN A 215 29.98 21.19 -23.37
N LEU A 216 28.81 20.65 -23.65
CA LEU A 216 28.53 19.92 -24.89
C LEU A 216 28.13 20.86 -26.01
N PRO A 217 28.50 20.53 -27.28
CA PRO A 217 28.10 21.32 -28.42
C PRO A 217 26.59 21.39 -28.55
N PRO A 218 26.01 22.58 -28.80
CA PRO A 218 24.58 22.78 -28.82
C PRO A 218 23.93 22.18 -30.07
N ASP A 219 23.44 20.96 -29.99
CA ASP A 219 22.41 20.48 -30.89
C ASP A 219 21.03 20.58 -30.22
N SER A 220 19.93 20.51 -31.00
CA SER A 220 18.58 20.74 -30.50
C SER A 220 18.10 19.69 -29.45
N ASP A 221 18.63 18.47 -29.53
CA ASP A 221 18.25 17.38 -28.61
C ASP A 221 19.03 17.50 -27.30
N THR A 222 20.31 17.90 -27.38
CA THR A 222 21.13 18.17 -26.20
C THR A 222 20.59 19.35 -25.39
N LEU A 223 20.16 20.45 -26.04
CA LEU A 223 19.54 21.59 -25.35
C LEU A 223 18.25 21.18 -24.59
N LYS A 224 17.42 20.33 -25.16
CA LYS A 224 16.21 19.84 -24.54
C LYS A 224 16.53 18.96 -23.32
N MET A 225 17.53 18.09 -23.42
CA MET A 225 17.99 17.27 -22.29
C MET A 225 18.54 18.12 -21.15
N ILE A 226 19.25 19.21 -21.44
CA ILE A 226 19.76 20.17 -20.45
C ILE A 226 18.61 20.86 -19.74
N ASP A 227 17.60 21.33 -20.45
CA ASP A 227 16.43 21.99 -19.84
C ASP A 227 15.60 21.05 -18.97
N ASP A 228 15.43 19.80 -19.39
CA ASP A 228 14.77 18.77 -18.60
C ASP A 228 15.56 18.43 -17.32
N ALA A 229 16.89 18.32 -17.41
CA ALA A 229 17.77 18.09 -16.26
C ALA A 229 17.77 19.29 -15.29
N ARG A 230 17.83 20.52 -15.77
CA ARG A 230 17.72 21.75 -14.96
C ARG A 230 16.39 21.86 -14.26
N SER A 231 15.30 21.49 -14.95
CA SER A 231 13.95 21.46 -14.36
C SER A 231 13.84 20.42 -13.23
N ALA A 232 14.41 19.23 -13.41
CA ALA A 232 14.46 18.20 -12.40
C ALA A 232 15.29 18.63 -11.18
N TYR A 233 16.46 19.23 -11.39
CA TYR A 233 17.32 19.77 -10.34
C TYR A 233 16.64 20.89 -9.53
N SER A 234 15.98 21.84 -10.21
CA SER A 234 15.24 22.93 -9.55
C SER A 234 14.06 22.43 -8.69
N ARG A 235 13.46 21.30 -9.06
CA ARG A 235 12.41 20.64 -8.27
C ARG A 235 12.98 20.00 -7.00
N LEU A 236 14.14 19.37 -7.10
CA LEU A 236 14.82 18.76 -5.93
C LEU A 236 15.26 19.80 -4.90
N LEU A 237 15.74 20.98 -5.35
CA LEU A 237 16.13 22.07 -4.45
C LEU A 237 14.95 22.71 -3.69
N LYS A 238 13.74 22.64 -4.22
CA LYS A 238 12.52 23.17 -3.56
C LYS A 238 11.93 22.24 -2.50
N ILE A 239 12.44 21.02 -2.37
CA ILE A 239 12.03 20.03 -1.36
C ILE A 239 12.88 20.14 -0.09
N GLN A 240 13.88 21.01 -0.06
CA GLN A 240 14.67 21.34 1.13
C GLN A 240 13.93 22.36 2.02
#